data_c22c0c1ef9375e1966fdb1e91ccd5a8d
#
_entry.id   c22c0c1ef9375e1966fdb1e91ccd5a8d
#
_cell.length_a   1.000
_cell.length_b   1.000
_cell.length_c   1.000
_cell.angle_alpha   90.00
_cell.angle_beta   90.00
_cell.angle_gamma   90.00
#
_symmetry.space_group_name_H-M   'P 1'
#
loop_
_entity.id
_entity.type
_entity.pdbx_description
1 polymer ?
#
loop_
_entity_poly.entity_id
_entity_poly.type
_entity_poly.pdbx_seq_one_letter_code
_entity_poly.pdbx_strand_id
1 'polypeptide(L)'
;MAKKWYSLHILTGQEEKVKQEIENKLKLEGMEDMVEEILIPTEEVKEIKKGKSAVRTQVIYKGYLFIKMENPIEDKKLWYLIRRIPGVTGFVGGRDPLVVSEEEIERIKRLVEERKSKPRPTVVLEVGENVKITEGPFANFSGYIDEVDSDRGRVRVMVSIFGRSTPVELEYWQVEKI
;
A
#
# COMPACT_ATOMS: atom_id res chain seq x y z
N MET A 1 -27.13 -0.12 18.31
CA MET A 1 -27.05 -0.27 16.86
C MET A 1 -25.77 -0.97 16.47
N ALA A 2 -25.83 -1.77 15.42
CA ALA A 2 -24.65 -2.49 14.96
C ALA A 2 -23.66 -1.53 14.27
N LYS A 3 -22.41 -1.59 14.68
CA LYS A 3 -21.33 -0.85 14.02
C LYS A 3 -21.02 -1.50 12.68
N LYS A 4 -20.70 -0.67 11.70
CA LYS A 4 -20.38 -1.11 10.35
C LYS A 4 -19.02 -0.55 9.91
N TRP A 5 -18.44 -1.16 8.90
CA TRP A 5 -17.19 -0.71 8.31
C TRP A 5 -17.41 0.36 7.26
N TYR A 6 -16.59 1.40 7.31
CA TYR A 6 -16.55 2.48 6.34
C TYR A 6 -15.13 2.72 5.89
N SER A 7 -14.97 3.27 4.69
CA SER A 7 -13.65 3.65 4.17
C SER A 7 -13.48 5.15 4.22
N LEU A 8 -12.30 5.58 4.62
CA LEU A 8 -11.90 6.98 4.60
C LEU A 8 -10.82 7.21 3.57
N HIS A 9 -10.94 8.30 2.81
CA HIS A 9 -9.84 8.81 1.99
C HIS A 9 -8.91 9.63 2.86
N ILE A 10 -7.64 9.30 2.82
CA ILE A 10 -6.58 9.91 3.61
C ILE A 10 -5.49 10.41 2.67
N LEU A 11 -4.81 11.48 3.02
CA LEU A 11 -3.63 11.89 2.29
C LEU A 11 -2.56 10.78 2.40
N THR A 12 -2.03 10.37 1.25
CA THR A 12 -1.05 9.29 1.18
C THR A 12 0.15 9.57 2.09
N GLY A 13 0.51 8.59 2.91
CA GLY A 13 1.58 8.71 3.90
C GLY A 13 1.12 9.20 5.27
N GLN A 14 -0.14 9.60 5.42
CA GLN A 14 -0.69 10.13 6.67
C GLN A 14 -1.58 9.13 7.41
N GLU A 15 -1.69 7.90 6.92
CA GLU A 15 -2.64 6.91 7.42
C GLU A 15 -2.48 6.65 8.93
N GLU A 16 -1.27 6.37 9.38
CA GLU A 16 -0.99 6.07 10.78
C GLU A 16 -1.21 7.29 11.67
N LYS A 17 -0.78 8.45 11.20
CA LYS A 17 -0.97 9.72 11.91
C LYS A 17 -2.46 10.04 12.08
N VAL A 18 -3.26 9.84 11.03
CA VAL A 18 -4.71 10.05 11.07
C VAL A 18 -5.37 9.09 12.07
N LYS A 19 -4.98 7.82 12.07
CA LYS A 19 -5.48 6.83 13.03
C LYS A 19 -5.27 7.30 14.46
N GLN A 20 -4.05 7.73 14.80
CA GLN A 20 -3.72 8.23 16.13
C GLN A 20 -4.53 9.47 16.50
N GLU A 21 -4.69 10.40 15.56
CA GLU A 21 -5.46 11.62 15.77
C GLU A 21 -6.95 11.32 16.02
N ILE A 22 -7.52 10.35 15.29
CA ILE A 22 -8.91 9.91 15.49
C ILE A 22 -9.04 9.32 16.90
N GLU A 23 -8.16 8.42 17.28
CA GLU A 23 -8.18 7.79 18.60
C GLU A 23 -8.07 8.82 19.74
N ASN A 24 -7.15 9.78 19.62
CA ASN A 24 -6.97 10.84 20.60
C ASN A 24 -8.19 11.74 20.70
N LYS A 25 -8.77 12.12 19.56
CA LYS A 25 -9.95 12.99 19.52
C LYS A 25 -11.19 12.32 20.14
N LEU A 26 -11.36 11.03 19.89
CA LEU A 26 -12.44 10.24 20.48
C LEU A 26 -12.31 10.19 22.01
N LYS A 27 -11.11 10.03 22.51
CA LYS A 27 -10.84 10.05 23.97
C LYS A 27 -11.19 11.41 24.58
N LEU A 28 -10.76 12.49 23.93
CA LEU A 28 -11.03 13.85 24.40
C LEU A 28 -12.53 14.18 24.45
N GLU A 29 -13.28 13.65 23.50
CA GLU A 29 -14.72 13.91 23.42
C GLU A 29 -15.58 12.86 24.15
N GLY A 30 -14.96 11.84 24.74
CA GLY A 30 -15.68 10.77 25.43
C GLY A 30 -16.48 9.87 24.49
N MET A 31 -16.05 9.76 23.24
CA MET A 31 -16.75 9.01 22.18
C MET A 31 -16.06 7.70 21.80
N GLU A 32 -15.19 7.18 22.65
CA GLU A 32 -14.40 5.97 22.36
C GLU A 32 -15.26 4.76 22.00
N ASP A 33 -16.43 4.63 22.65
CA ASP A 33 -17.34 3.51 22.43
C ASP A 33 -18.02 3.52 21.05
N MET A 34 -17.95 4.63 20.34
CA MET A 34 -18.59 4.79 19.03
C MET A 34 -17.77 4.20 17.90
N VAL A 35 -16.48 3.95 18.12
CA VAL A 35 -15.58 3.33 17.16
C VAL A 35 -15.01 2.06 17.79
N GLU A 36 -15.22 0.93 17.13
CA GLU A 36 -14.74 -0.37 17.62
C GLU A 36 -13.33 -0.69 17.13
N GLU A 37 -13.03 -0.42 15.86
CA GLU A 37 -11.75 -0.76 15.26
C GLU A 37 -11.38 0.21 14.14
N ILE A 38 -10.10 0.49 14.02
CA ILE A 38 -9.54 1.24 12.89
C ILE A 38 -8.47 0.34 12.26
N LEU A 39 -8.63 0.04 10.97
CA LEU A 39 -7.75 -0.87 10.24
C LEU A 39 -6.98 -0.13 9.15
N ILE A 40 -5.66 -0.22 9.21
CA ILE A 40 -4.77 0.19 8.13
C ILE A 40 -4.10 -1.08 7.63
N PRO A 41 -4.51 -1.63 6.47
CA PRO A 41 -3.87 -2.83 5.95
C PRO A 41 -2.42 -2.57 5.59
N THR A 42 -1.52 -3.31 6.21
CA THR A 42 -0.08 -3.18 6.00
C THR A 42 0.54 -4.50 5.61
N GLU A 43 1.65 -4.44 4.90
CA GLU A 43 2.47 -5.60 4.56
C GLU A 43 3.91 -5.34 4.96
N GLU A 44 4.64 -6.42 5.21
CA GLU A 44 6.07 -6.34 5.42
C GLU A 44 6.76 -6.64 4.10
N VAL A 45 7.68 -5.77 3.73
CA VAL A 45 8.46 -5.88 2.50
C VAL A 45 9.92 -6.09 2.89
N LYS A 46 10.52 -7.16 2.40
CA LYS A 46 11.93 -7.45 2.64
C LYS A 46 12.76 -6.80 1.55
N GLU A 47 13.57 -5.81 1.95
CA GLU A 47 14.53 -5.15 1.07
C GLU A 47 15.91 -5.73 1.28
N ILE A 48 16.60 -6.07 0.19
CA ILE A 48 18.01 -6.47 0.22
C ILE A 48 18.81 -5.36 -0.41
N LYS A 49 19.49 -4.55 0.42
CA LYS A 49 20.39 -3.49 -0.03
C LYS A 49 21.81 -3.82 0.41
N LYS A 50 22.75 -3.84 -0.55
CA LYS A 50 24.19 -4.04 -0.30
C LYS A 50 24.49 -5.28 0.57
N GLY A 51 23.80 -6.38 0.32
CA GLY A 51 23.96 -7.61 1.07
C GLY A 51 23.31 -7.66 2.44
N LYS A 52 22.63 -6.58 2.86
CA LYS A 52 21.87 -6.53 4.10
C LYS A 52 20.39 -6.63 3.82
N SER A 53 19.69 -7.51 4.52
CA SER A 53 18.25 -7.59 4.45
C SER A 53 17.62 -6.71 5.54
N ALA A 54 16.65 -5.88 5.14
CA ALA A 54 15.87 -5.07 6.06
C ALA A 54 14.38 -5.32 5.79
N VAL A 55 13.57 -5.36 6.85
CA VAL A 55 12.12 -5.50 6.72
C VAL A 55 11.51 -4.12 6.91
N ARG A 56 10.68 -3.72 5.95
CA ARG A 56 9.96 -2.45 6.00
C ARG A 56 8.47 -2.71 5.97
N THR A 57 7.73 -1.95 6.80
CA THR A 57 6.27 -1.98 6.78
C THR A 57 5.74 -1.01 5.74
N GLN A 58 4.84 -1.48 4.90
CA GLN A 58 4.24 -0.69 3.84
C GLN A 58 2.73 -0.80 3.87
N VAL A 59 2.02 0.32 3.65
CA VAL A 59 0.56 0.33 3.55
C VAL A 59 0.14 -0.30 2.22
N ILE A 60 -0.77 -1.28 2.27
CA ILE A 60 -1.26 -1.98 1.07
C ILE A 60 -2.18 -1.07 0.25
N TYR A 61 -3.16 -0.43 0.91
CA TYR A 61 -4.10 0.50 0.29
C TYR A 61 -3.75 1.93 0.64
N LYS A 62 -2.81 2.50 -0.09
CA LYS A 62 -2.33 3.87 0.14
C LYS A 62 -3.46 4.88 -0.05
N GLY A 63 -3.62 5.77 0.92
CA GLY A 63 -4.66 6.80 0.89
C GLY A 63 -6.02 6.33 1.41
N TYR A 64 -6.08 5.15 2.04
CA TYR A 64 -7.31 4.60 2.61
C TYR A 64 -7.11 4.12 4.04
N LEU A 65 -8.17 4.24 4.82
CA LEU A 65 -8.26 3.72 6.17
C LEU A 65 -9.66 3.13 6.34
N PHE A 66 -9.76 1.97 6.98
CA PHE A 66 -11.05 1.33 7.26
C PHE A 66 -11.40 1.51 8.73
N ILE A 67 -12.64 1.91 9.00
CA ILE A 67 -13.09 2.20 10.36
C ILE A 67 -14.43 1.51 10.62
N LYS A 68 -14.50 0.77 11.74
CA LYS A 68 -15.73 0.16 12.21
C LYS A 68 -16.34 1.06 13.28
N MET A 69 -17.47 1.67 12.97
CA MET A 69 -18.07 2.72 13.78
C MET A 69 -19.58 2.73 13.69
N GLU A 70 -20.19 3.49 14.60
CA GLU A 70 -21.61 3.81 14.52
C GLU A 70 -21.91 4.54 13.22
N ASN A 71 -23.18 4.46 12.77
CA ASN A 71 -23.58 5.07 11.50
C ASN A 71 -23.32 6.59 11.51
N PRO A 72 -22.42 7.10 10.65
CA PRO A 72 -22.09 8.53 10.64
C PRO A 72 -23.21 9.40 10.09
N ILE A 73 -24.21 8.83 9.41
CA ILE A 73 -25.38 9.57 8.94
C ILE A 73 -26.31 9.87 10.11
N GLU A 74 -26.47 8.91 11.01
CA GLU A 74 -27.30 9.07 12.21
C GLU A 74 -26.60 9.89 13.28
N ASP A 75 -25.30 9.73 13.42
CA ASP A 75 -24.50 10.51 14.37
C ASP A 75 -23.63 11.54 13.63
N LYS A 76 -24.20 12.71 13.44
CA LYS A 76 -23.51 13.80 12.75
C LYS A 76 -22.30 14.32 13.52
N LYS A 77 -22.31 14.24 14.84
CA LYS A 77 -21.17 14.67 15.66
C LYS A 77 -19.94 13.83 15.38
N LEU A 78 -20.11 12.51 15.28
CA LEU A 78 -19.04 11.58 14.93
C LEU A 78 -18.54 11.83 13.51
N TRP A 79 -19.44 12.05 12.57
CA TRP A 79 -19.09 12.35 11.18
C TRP A 79 -18.23 13.61 11.05
N TYR A 80 -18.64 14.69 11.71
CA TYR A 80 -17.89 15.95 11.71
C TYR A 80 -16.54 15.82 12.41
N LEU A 81 -16.48 15.09 13.52
CA LEU A 81 -15.26 14.88 14.28
C LEU A 81 -14.20 14.21 13.40
N ILE A 82 -14.58 13.13 12.72
CA ILE A 82 -13.65 12.37 11.87
C ILE A 82 -13.25 13.19 10.65
N ARG A 83 -14.20 13.85 10.01
CA ARG A 83 -13.93 14.64 8.81
C ARG A 83 -13.00 15.82 9.05
N ARG A 84 -12.99 16.37 10.26
CA ARG A 84 -12.13 17.49 10.63
C ARG A 84 -10.70 17.11 10.99
N ILE A 85 -10.41 15.85 11.10
CA ILE A 85 -9.05 15.40 11.40
C ILE A 85 -8.12 15.80 10.24
N PRO A 86 -6.96 16.44 10.53
CA PRO A 86 -6.00 16.77 9.49
C PRO A 86 -5.50 15.51 8.76
N GLY A 87 -5.52 15.52 7.45
CA GLY A 87 -5.16 14.38 6.61
C GLY A 87 -6.34 13.58 6.10
N VAL A 88 -7.54 13.76 6.68
CA VAL A 88 -8.78 13.13 6.19
C VAL A 88 -9.35 13.97 5.06
N THR A 89 -9.52 13.38 3.87
CA THR A 89 -10.15 14.07 2.74
C THR A 89 -11.66 13.85 2.70
N GLY A 90 -12.15 12.76 3.29
CA GLY A 90 -13.57 12.47 3.42
C GLY A 90 -13.87 10.99 3.45
N PHE A 91 -15.14 10.65 3.67
CA PHE A 91 -15.61 9.28 3.55
C PHE A 91 -15.75 8.88 2.08
N VAL A 92 -15.47 7.61 1.76
CA VAL A 92 -15.81 7.06 0.46
C VAL A 92 -17.33 7.06 0.33
N GLY A 93 -17.86 7.66 -0.74
CA GLY A 93 -19.29 7.90 -0.90
C GLY A 93 -19.73 9.30 -0.48
N GLY A 94 -18.85 10.11 0.09
CA GLY A 94 -19.10 11.50 0.45
C GLY A 94 -20.16 11.67 1.53
N ARG A 95 -21.28 12.31 1.19
CA ARG A 95 -22.39 12.54 2.12
C ARG A 95 -23.18 11.28 2.47
N ASP A 96 -23.04 10.26 1.64
CA ASP A 96 -23.66 8.95 1.84
C ASP A 96 -22.55 7.90 1.93
N PRO A 97 -21.91 7.78 3.10
CA PRO A 97 -20.78 6.86 3.27
C PRO A 97 -21.14 5.43 2.92
N LEU A 98 -20.33 4.82 2.06
CA LEU A 98 -20.52 3.44 1.63
C LEU A 98 -20.08 2.47 2.72
N VAL A 99 -20.92 1.49 3.00
CA VAL A 99 -20.60 0.41 3.94
C VAL A 99 -19.73 -0.62 3.24
N VAL A 100 -18.61 -0.96 3.88
CA VAL A 100 -17.74 -2.05 3.43
C VAL A 100 -18.24 -3.33 4.10
N SER A 101 -18.46 -4.39 3.33
CA SER A 101 -18.99 -5.65 3.87
C SER A 101 -17.98 -6.34 4.80
N GLU A 102 -18.49 -7.10 5.77
CA GLU A 102 -17.64 -7.90 6.65
C GLU A 102 -16.78 -8.89 5.86
N GLU A 103 -17.30 -9.44 4.77
CA GLU A 103 -16.56 -10.35 3.90
C GLU A 103 -15.34 -9.69 3.27
N GLU A 104 -15.49 -8.45 2.81
CA GLU A 104 -14.38 -7.69 2.24
C GLU A 104 -13.31 -7.39 3.29
N ILE A 105 -13.74 -7.00 4.48
CA ILE A 105 -12.80 -6.76 5.60
C ILE A 105 -12.07 -8.05 5.99
N GLU A 106 -12.76 -9.18 6.05
CA GLU A 106 -12.12 -10.46 6.34
C GLU A 106 -11.08 -10.85 5.28
N ARG A 107 -11.37 -10.59 4.01
CA ARG A 107 -10.40 -10.80 2.92
C ARG A 107 -9.17 -9.92 3.10
N ILE A 108 -9.38 -8.67 3.46
CA ILE A 108 -8.28 -7.73 3.72
C ILE A 108 -7.44 -8.20 4.90
N LYS A 109 -8.07 -8.61 5.99
CA LYS A 109 -7.38 -9.15 7.18
C LYS A 109 -6.59 -10.42 6.86
N ARG A 110 -7.15 -11.32 6.06
CA ARG A 110 -6.44 -12.54 5.62
C ARG A 110 -5.23 -12.19 4.76
N LEU A 111 -5.36 -11.23 3.87
CA LEU A 111 -4.25 -10.75 3.04
C LEU A 111 -3.12 -10.19 3.90
N VAL A 112 -3.46 -9.41 4.93
CA VAL A 112 -2.48 -8.88 5.90
C VAL A 112 -1.74 -10.00 6.61
N GLU A 113 -2.48 -11.02 7.09
CA GLU A 113 -1.88 -12.17 7.79
C GLU A 113 -0.96 -13.00 6.87
N GLU A 114 -1.39 -13.26 5.66
CA GLU A 114 -0.57 -13.97 4.67
C GLU A 114 0.74 -13.24 4.37
N ARG A 115 0.67 -11.92 4.24
CA ARG A 115 1.83 -11.09 3.94
C ARG A 115 2.75 -10.88 5.14
N LYS A 116 2.24 -11.01 6.37
CA LYS A 116 3.08 -11.02 7.57
C LYS A 116 3.89 -12.30 7.68
N SER A 117 3.28 -13.43 7.37
CA SER A 117 3.95 -14.73 7.47
C SER A 117 4.94 -14.97 6.32
N LYS A 118 4.73 -14.30 5.18
CA LYS A 118 5.60 -14.41 3.99
C LYS A 118 5.87 -13.01 3.44
N PRO A 119 6.87 -12.28 3.96
CA PRO A 119 7.23 -10.97 3.44
C PRO A 119 7.58 -11.07 1.96
N ARG A 120 7.02 -10.19 1.15
CA ARG A 120 7.36 -10.13 -0.27
C ARG A 120 8.83 -9.76 -0.43
N PRO A 121 9.63 -10.58 -1.12
CA PRO A 121 10.97 -10.14 -1.45
C PRO A 121 10.88 -9.01 -2.47
N THR A 122 11.37 -7.84 -2.11
CA THR A 122 11.60 -6.79 -3.09
C THR A 122 12.95 -7.10 -3.71
N VAL A 123 12.95 -7.43 -4.99
CA VAL A 123 14.19 -7.69 -5.71
C VAL A 123 14.93 -6.36 -5.84
N VAL A 124 16.08 -6.25 -5.21
CA VAL A 124 16.99 -5.12 -5.42
C VAL A 124 17.86 -5.43 -6.59
N LEU A 125 17.68 -4.66 -7.66
CA LEU A 125 18.48 -4.76 -8.87
C LEU A 125 19.54 -3.67 -8.82
N GLU A 126 20.78 -4.03 -9.10
CA GLU A 126 21.91 -3.10 -9.12
C GLU A 126 22.43 -2.88 -10.53
N VAL A 127 22.96 -1.69 -10.79
CA VAL A 127 23.60 -1.35 -12.06
C VAL A 127 24.75 -2.32 -12.33
N GLY A 128 24.82 -2.85 -13.54
CA GLY A 128 25.85 -3.80 -13.96
C GLY A 128 25.47 -5.27 -13.79
N GLU A 129 24.36 -5.58 -13.12
CA GLU A 129 23.91 -6.96 -12.97
C GLU A 129 23.35 -7.51 -14.29
N ASN A 130 23.63 -8.79 -14.54
CA ASN A 130 23.07 -9.50 -15.67
C ASN A 130 21.67 -10.00 -15.34
N VAL A 131 20.73 -9.73 -16.23
CA VAL A 131 19.33 -10.12 -16.08
C VAL A 131 18.78 -10.70 -17.37
N LYS A 132 17.74 -11.50 -17.24
CA LYS A 132 16.95 -12.04 -18.34
C LYS A 132 15.57 -11.42 -18.33
N ILE A 133 15.09 -11.00 -19.49
CA ILE A 133 13.73 -10.47 -19.63
C ILE A 133 12.76 -11.65 -19.71
N THR A 134 11.76 -11.66 -18.86
CA THR A 134 10.81 -12.76 -18.74
C THR A 134 9.48 -12.48 -19.43
N GLU A 135 9.12 -11.21 -19.59
CA GLU A 135 7.83 -10.82 -20.18
C GLU A 135 7.99 -9.64 -21.14
N GLY A 136 7.05 -9.51 -22.06
CA GLY A 136 6.98 -8.43 -23.03
C GLY A 136 7.58 -8.79 -24.39
N PRO A 137 7.71 -7.79 -25.28
CA PRO A 137 8.24 -8.02 -26.64
C PRO A 137 9.66 -8.55 -26.69
N PHE A 138 10.43 -8.32 -25.63
CA PHE A 138 11.84 -8.73 -25.54
C PHE A 138 12.04 -9.94 -24.61
N ALA A 139 10.99 -10.71 -24.36
CA ALA A 139 11.07 -11.92 -23.54
C ALA A 139 12.15 -12.88 -24.11
N ASN A 140 12.90 -13.50 -23.21
CA ASN A 140 14.03 -14.39 -23.50
C ASN A 140 15.33 -13.70 -23.95
N PHE A 141 15.34 -12.40 -24.11
CA PHE A 141 16.58 -11.66 -24.28
C PHE A 141 17.25 -11.45 -22.92
N SER A 142 18.55 -11.38 -22.91
CA SER A 142 19.34 -11.07 -21.71
C SER A 142 20.17 -9.83 -21.94
N GLY A 143 20.49 -9.16 -20.86
CA GLY A 143 21.30 -7.94 -20.90
C GLY A 143 21.81 -7.59 -19.51
N TYR A 144 22.33 -6.39 -19.36
CA TYR A 144 22.75 -5.88 -18.06
C TYR A 144 22.01 -4.61 -17.70
N ILE A 145 21.87 -4.37 -16.40
CA ILE A 145 21.18 -3.20 -15.88
C ILE A 145 22.07 -1.97 -16.05
N ASP A 146 21.56 -0.96 -16.76
CA ASP A 146 22.23 0.31 -16.98
C ASP A 146 21.80 1.38 -15.99
N GLU A 147 20.52 1.39 -15.62
CA GLU A 147 19.96 2.34 -14.66
C GLU A 147 18.84 1.69 -13.88
N VAL A 148 18.73 2.05 -12.61
CA VAL A 148 17.66 1.59 -11.70
C VAL A 148 16.89 2.79 -11.16
N ASP A 149 15.58 2.82 -11.38
CA ASP A 149 14.66 3.79 -10.79
C ASP A 149 13.83 3.07 -9.72
N SER A 150 14.34 3.05 -8.50
CA SER A 150 13.70 2.35 -7.39
C SER A 150 12.38 2.99 -6.97
N ASP A 151 12.21 4.29 -7.17
CA ASP A 151 10.99 5.01 -6.81
C ASP A 151 9.80 4.61 -7.70
N ARG A 152 10.07 4.36 -8.97
CA ARG A 152 9.04 3.96 -9.95
C ARG A 152 8.98 2.45 -10.18
N GLY A 153 9.90 1.68 -9.59
CA GLY A 153 9.97 0.24 -9.79
C GLY A 153 10.36 -0.14 -11.22
N ARG A 154 11.18 0.68 -11.87
CA ARG A 154 11.63 0.48 -13.25
C ARG A 154 13.13 0.33 -13.35
N VAL A 155 13.55 -0.41 -14.36
CA VAL A 155 14.96 -0.59 -14.70
C VAL A 155 15.16 -0.35 -16.19
N ARG A 156 16.33 0.17 -16.54
CA ARG A 156 16.76 0.24 -17.91
C ARG A 156 17.82 -0.85 -18.13
N VAL A 157 17.52 -1.77 -19.02
CA VAL A 157 18.39 -2.91 -19.35
C VAL A 157 18.98 -2.68 -20.72
N MET A 158 20.30 -2.81 -20.83
CA MET A 158 20.99 -2.76 -22.12
C MET A 158 20.98 -4.15 -22.71
N VAL A 159 20.24 -4.31 -23.78
CA VAL A 159 20.05 -5.59 -24.46
C VAL A 159 20.74 -5.54 -25.82
N SER A 160 21.47 -6.60 -26.16
CA SER A 160 22.06 -6.71 -27.50
C SER A 160 21.01 -7.21 -28.49
N ILE A 161 20.56 -6.32 -29.36
CA ILE A 161 19.59 -6.64 -30.41
C ILE A 161 20.25 -6.39 -31.76
N PHE A 162 20.34 -7.43 -32.57
CA PHE A 162 21.03 -7.38 -33.89
C PHE A 162 22.44 -6.81 -33.85
N GLY A 163 23.21 -7.18 -32.78
CA GLY A 163 24.59 -6.72 -32.60
C GLY A 163 24.72 -5.29 -32.08
N ARG A 164 23.62 -4.64 -31.71
CA ARG A 164 23.60 -3.28 -31.14
C ARG A 164 23.08 -3.28 -29.74
N SER A 165 23.76 -2.59 -28.83
CA SER A 165 23.25 -2.37 -27.47
C SER A 165 22.10 -1.39 -27.51
N THR A 166 20.91 -1.84 -27.10
CA THR A 166 19.68 -1.07 -27.12
C THR A 166 19.13 -0.93 -25.71
N PRO A 167 18.85 0.29 -25.22
CA PRO A 167 18.22 0.45 -23.91
C PRO A 167 16.75 0.08 -23.98
N VAL A 168 16.32 -0.76 -23.02
CA VAL A 168 14.92 -1.17 -22.87
C VAL A 168 14.46 -0.83 -21.46
N GLU A 169 13.41 -0.06 -21.33
CA GLU A 169 12.82 0.24 -20.03
C GLU A 169 11.81 -0.84 -19.66
N LEU A 170 11.99 -1.41 -18.46
CA LEU A 170 11.20 -2.52 -17.96
C LEU A 170 10.82 -2.29 -16.51
N GLU A 171 9.74 -2.94 -16.08
CA GLU A 171 9.39 -2.96 -14.67
C GLU A 171 10.16 -4.10 -13.97
N TYR A 172 10.35 -4.01 -12.65
CA TYR A 172 11.13 -4.98 -11.87
C TYR A 172 10.64 -6.42 -12.04
N TRP A 173 9.33 -6.61 -12.18
CA TRP A 173 8.73 -7.93 -12.32
C TRP A 173 8.95 -8.56 -13.71
N GLN A 174 9.39 -7.78 -14.70
CA GLN A 174 9.65 -8.24 -16.06
C GLN A 174 11.06 -8.80 -16.26
N VAL A 175 11.91 -8.70 -15.26
CA VAL A 175 13.29 -9.17 -15.33
C VAL A 175 13.58 -10.17 -14.22
N GLU A 176 14.52 -11.08 -14.49
CA GLU A 176 14.98 -12.09 -13.54
C GLU A 176 16.51 -12.09 -13.52
N LYS A 177 17.09 -12.21 -12.33
CA LYS A 177 18.54 -12.32 -12.19
C LYS A 177 19.02 -13.65 -12.76
N ILE A 178 20.11 -13.58 -13.51
CA ILE A 178 20.75 -14.79 -14.05
C ILE A 178 21.68 -15.40 -13.01
#